data_6d29e00c99287fe795a08e81acd0ba26
#
_entry.id   6d29e00c99287fe795a08e81acd0ba26
#
_cell.length_a   1.000
_cell.length_b   1.000
_cell.length_c   1.000
_cell.angle_alpha   90.00
_cell.angle_beta   90.00
_cell.angle_gamma   90.00
#
_symmetry.space_group_name_H-M   'P 1'
#
loop_
_entity.id
_entity.type
_entity.pdbx_description
1 polymer ?
#
loop_
_entity_poly.entity_id
_entity_poly.type
_entity_poly.pdbx_seq_one_letter_code
_entity_poly.pdbx_strand_id
1 'polypeptide(L)'
;MLDMVRWMLELAWPKHISSSGGILLQRGSKANITDTQVATFDYDDLKIVWQHRTWGEAPDPKYTWGATLYGDKGTLKASVYSYDFIPTTKGEAPVHRDVVYELEQYPEDRTEKDLEKHCAPAIRGQMKNMLAAIASGSKPVADIEQGYISTASCILANVSMKLGRTLTWDPQTEKVIGDDEANQLLRRKYRSPWVHPVPETI
;
A
#
# COMPACT_ATOMS: atom_id res chain seq x y z
N MET A 1 0.78 -2.89 1.45
CA MET A 1 -0.53 -3.52 1.17
C MET A 1 -1.33 -2.78 0.11
N LEU A 2 -1.48 -1.44 0.15
CA LEU A 2 -2.21 -0.70 -0.90
C LEU A 2 -1.62 -0.96 -2.30
N ASP A 3 -0.29 -0.97 -2.42
CA ASP A 3 0.41 -1.28 -3.66
C ASP A 3 0.06 -2.68 -4.20
N MET A 4 0.04 -3.69 -3.32
CA MET A 4 -0.36 -5.05 -3.67
C MET A 4 -1.80 -5.11 -4.22
N VAL A 5 -2.74 -4.43 -3.56
CA VAL A 5 -4.15 -4.39 -4.01
C VAL A 5 -4.26 -3.67 -5.35
N ARG A 6 -3.56 -2.54 -5.51
CA ARG A 6 -3.53 -1.81 -6.78
C ARG A 6 -2.95 -2.67 -7.91
N TRP A 7 -1.86 -3.37 -7.64
CA TRP A 7 -1.24 -4.27 -8.62
C TRP A 7 -2.15 -5.43 -9.01
N MET A 8 -2.80 -6.08 -8.03
CA MET A 8 -3.71 -7.22 -8.28
C MET A 8 -4.94 -6.81 -9.10
N LEU A 9 -5.42 -5.59 -8.95
CA LEU A 9 -6.65 -5.09 -9.57
C LEU A 9 -6.38 -4.06 -10.69
N GLU A 10 -5.11 -3.86 -11.07
CA GLU A 10 -4.66 -2.92 -12.11
C GLU A 10 -5.22 -1.49 -11.91
N LEU A 11 -5.26 -1.04 -10.63
CA LEU A 11 -5.85 0.25 -10.29
C LEU A 11 -4.88 1.41 -10.52
N ALA A 12 -5.37 2.47 -11.14
CA ALA A 12 -4.69 3.76 -11.26
C ALA A 12 -4.86 4.61 -9.98
N TRP A 13 -5.21 5.90 -10.13
CA TRP A 13 -5.47 6.80 -9.03
C TRP A 13 -6.86 6.63 -8.44
N PRO A 14 -7.03 6.72 -7.11
CA PRO A 14 -8.36 6.89 -6.52
C PRO A 14 -8.90 8.29 -6.84
N LYS A 15 -10.20 8.41 -7.03
CA LYS A 15 -10.90 9.65 -7.34
C LYS A 15 -11.16 10.50 -6.10
N HIS A 16 -11.60 9.84 -5.03
CA HIS A 16 -11.83 10.48 -3.74
C HIS A 16 -11.07 9.73 -2.65
N ILE A 17 -10.50 10.47 -1.72
CA ILE A 17 -9.79 9.94 -0.58
C ILE A 17 -10.35 10.58 0.68
N SER A 18 -10.81 9.76 1.62
CA SER A 18 -11.21 10.22 2.94
C SER A 18 -10.50 9.44 4.03
N SER A 19 -10.20 10.10 5.14
CA SER A 19 -9.51 9.44 6.25
C SER A 19 -9.85 10.09 7.58
N SER A 20 -9.88 9.26 8.63
CA SER A 20 -10.03 9.69 10.01
C SER A 20 -9.10 8.87 10.91
N GLY A 21 -8.74 9.43 12.06
CA GLY A 21 -7.84 8.78 13.01
C GLY A 21 -7.16 9.77 13.93
N GLY A 22 -6.06 9.33 14.54
CA GLY A 22 -5.29 10.15 15.46
C GLY A 22 -4.43 9.32 16.40
N ILE A 23 -3.84 9.98 17.40
CA ILE A 23 -3.20 9.34 18.54
C ILE A 23 -4.29 9.12 19.60
N LEU A 24 -4.86 7.94 19.63
CA LEU A 24 -5.99 7.61 20.51
C LEU A 24 -5.53 6.97 21.83
N LEU A 25 -4.57 6.08 21.77
CA LEU A 25 -4.06 5.34 22.92
C LEU A 25 -2.69 5.81 23.39
N GLN A 26 -1.74 6.00 22.47
CA GLN A 26 -0.35 6.31 22.80
C GLN A 26 -0.11 7.81 23.10
N ARG A 27 -1.02 8.43 23.83
CA ARG A 27 -1.02 9.88 24.13
C ARG A 27 0.19 10.37 24.92
N GLY A 28 0.85 9.48 25.67
CA GLY A 28 2.07 9.76 26.42
C GLY A 28 3.38 9.48 25.66
N SER A 29 3.29 9.01 24.42
CA SER A 29 4.44 8.72 23.58
C SER A 29 5.08 9.98 23.01
N LYS A 30 6.38 9.92 22.69
CA LYS A 30 7.07 10.94 21.89
C LYS A 30 6.73 10.88 20.41
N ALA A 31 6.03 9.82 19.95
CA ALA A 31 5.59 9.68 18.58
C ALA A 31 4.54 10.76 18.24
N ASN A 32 4.71 11.37 17.07
CA ASN A 32 3.77 12.36 16.51
C ASN A 32 3.01 11.81 15.29
N ILE A 33 3.08 10.49 15.09
CA ILE A 33 2.34 9.77 14.05
C ILE A 33 1.13 9.08 14.68
N THR A 34 0.06 8.93 13.92
CA THR A 34 -1.19 8.31 14.37
C THR A 34 -0.99 6.84 14.73
N ASP A 35 -1.58 6.42 15.85
CA ASP A 35 -1.68 5.01 16.25
C ASP A 35 -2.94 4.34 15.70
N THR A 36 -3.87 5.13 15.16
CA THR A 36 -5.15 4.67 14.63
C THR A 36 -5.51 5.48 13.40
N GLN A 37 -5.81 4.79 12.30
CA GLN A 37 -6.28 5.42 11.06
C GLN A 37 -7.24 4.49 10.31
N VAL A 38 -8.32 5.06 9.80
CA VAL A 38 -9.19 4.46 8.80
C VAL A 38 -9.22 5.37 7.59
N ALA A 39 -8.98 4.83 6.41
CA ALA A 39 -9.03 5.57 5.17
C ALA A 39 -9.87 4.82 4.13
N THR A 40 -10.54 5.59 3.26
CA THR A 40 -11.28 5.07 2.12
C THR A 40 -10.69 5.66 0.85
N PHE A 41 -10.39 4.80 -0.10
CA PHE A 41 -9.97 5.18 -1.46
C PHE A 41 -11.08 4.77 -2.42
N ASP A 42 -11.72 5.76 -3.02
CA ASP A 42 -12.85 5.55 -3.93
C ASP A 42 -12.35 5.58 -5.37
N TYR A 43 -12.60 4.48 -6.06
CA TYR A 43 -12.50 4.33 -7.52
C TYR A 43 -13.91 4.29 -8.11
N ASP A 44 -14.04 4.34 -9.43
CA ASP A 44 -15.37 4.38 -10.07
C ASP A 44 -16.23 3.17 -9.69
N ASP A 45 -15.65 1.96 -9.75
CA ASP A 45 -16.36 0.69 -9.51
C ASP A 45 -15.90 -0.05 -8.26
N LEU A 46 -15.01 0.54 -7.48
CA LEU A 46 -14.38 -0.12 -6.33
C LEU A 46 -14.13 0.86 -5.19
N LYS A 47 -14.26 0.36 -3.97
CA LYS A 47 -13.81 1.04 -2.75
C LYS A 47 -12.81 0.20 -2.01
N ILE A 48 -11.69 0.82 -1.62
CA ILE A 48 -10.73 0.23 -0.70
C ILE A 48 -10.92 0.88 0.66
N VAL A 49 -11.14 0.05 1.69
CA VAL A 49 -11.13 0.49 3.09
C VAL A 49 -9.83 0.04 3.72
N TRP A 50 -9.02 0.99 4.11
CA TRP A 50 -7.77 0.78 4.85
C TRP A 50 -8.02 0.95 6.34
N GLN A 51 -7.49 0.03 7.13
CA GLN A 51 -7.48 0.15 8.59
C GLN A 51 -6.06 -0.08 9.11
N HIS A 52 -5.61 0.84 9.95
CA HIS A 52 -4.35 0.74 10.67
C HIS A 52 -4.57 1.04 12.15
N ARG A 53 -4.00 0.21 13.01
CA ARG A 53 -3.88 0.48 14.43
C ARG A 53 -2.71 -0.28 15.02
N THR A 54 -2.07 0.30 16.03
CA THR A 54 -0.92 -0.29 16.71
C THR A 54 -1.31 -1.04 18.00
N TRP A 55 -2.60 -1.26 18.20
CA TRP A 55 -3.17 -1.86 19.42
C TRP A 55 -4.31 -2.83 19.09
N GLY A 56 -4.57 -3.75 20.03
CA GLY A 56 -5.58 -4.79 19.84
C GLY A 56 -5.16 -5.83 18.80
N GLU A 57 -6.04 -6.77 18.53
CA GLU A 57 -5.81 -7.79 17.52
C GLU A 57 -6.33 -7.37 16.15
N ALA A 58 -5.78 -7.97 15.09
CA ALA A 58 -6.25 -7.77 13.73
C ALA A 58 -7.70 -8.27 13.56
N PRO A 59 -8.51 -7.67 12.67
CA PRO A 59 -9.86 -8.15 12.37
C PRO A 59 -9.89 -9.61 11.90
N ASP A 60 -8.86 -10.05 11.21
CA ASP A 60 -8.64 -11.45 10.85
C ASP A 60 -7.25 -11.88 11.37
N PRO A 61 -7.19 -12.68 12.47
CA PRO A 61 -5.93 -13.10 13.07
C PRO A 61 -5.02 -13.90 12.13
N LYS A 62 -5.59 -14.61 11.15
CA LYS A 62 -4.82 -15.35 10.13
C LYS A 62 -4.17 -14.41 9.11
N TYR A 63 -4.78 -13.25 8.87
CA TYR A 63 -4.34 -12.26 7.89
C TYR A 63 -4.07 -10.90 8.54
N THR A 64 -3.23 -10.90 9.57
CA THR A 64 -2.91 -9.70 10.38
C THR A 64 -2.34 -8.55 9.56
N TRP A 65 -1.63 -8.86 8.50
CA TRP A 65 -1.07 -7.92 7.54
C TRP A 65 -1.43 -8.38 6.12
N GLY A 66 -2.63 -8.07 5.71
CA GLY A 66 -3.20 -8.60 4.48
C GLY A 66 -4.30 -7.72 3.89
N ALA A 67 -4.93 -8.25 2.86
CA ALA A 67 -6.11 -7.66 2.22
C ALA A 67 -7.18 -8.73 2.01
N THR A 68 -8.45 -8.32 2.13
CA THR A 68 -9.59 -9.14 1.74
C THR A 68 -10.29 -8.47 0.56
N LEU A 69 -10.41 -9.19 -0.55
CA LEU A 69 -11.10 -8.75 -1.76
C LEU A 69 -12.42 -9.50 -1.87
N TYR A 70 -13.50 -8.75 -1.95
CA TYR A 70 -14.86 -9.27 -2.12
C TYR A 70 -15.27 -9.12 -3.57
N GLY A 71 -15.46 -10.22 -4.28
CA GLY A 71 -15.89 -10.28 -5.68
C GLY A 71 -17.13 -11.13 -5.88
N ASP A 72 -17.70 -11.07 -7.07
CA ASP A 72 -18.87 -11.84 -7.50
C ASP A 72 -18.60 -13.37 -7.50
N LYS A 73 -17.37 -13.78 -7.80
CA LYS A 73 -16.96 -15.19 -7.86
C LYS A 73 -16.50 -15.75 -6.52
N GLY A 74 -16.22 -14.89 -5.54
CA GLY A 74 -15.75 -15.33 -4.23
C GLY A 74 -15.04 -14.24 -3.45
N THR A 75 -14.49 -14.64 -2.31
CA THR A 75 -13.68 -13.80 -1.44
C THR A 75 -12.24 -14.28 -1.46
N LEU A 76 -11.31 -13.39 -1.81
CA LEU A 76 -9.88 -13.62 -1.71
C LEU A 76 -9.33 -12.95 -0.45
N LYS A 77 -8.72 -13.73 0.44
CA LYS A 77 -7.92 -13.23 1.56
C LYS A 77 -6.46 -13.47 1.25
N ALA A 78 -5.65 -12.44 1.23
CA ALA A 78 -4.24 -12.53 0.87
C ALA A 78 -3.35 -11.78 1.86
N SER A 79 -2.20 -12.36 2.16
CA SER A 79 -1.14 -11.77 2.99
C SER A 79 0.22 -12.07 2.35
N VAL A 80 1.30 -11.71 3.05
CA VAL A 80 2.66 -12.07 2.66
C VAL A 80 3.01 -13.55 2.92
N TYR A 81 2.16 -14.28 3.65
CA TYR A 81 2.39 -15.67 4.03
C TYR A 81 1.61 -16.66 3.17
N SER A 82 0.37 -16.31 2.84
CA SER A 82 -0.57 -17.22 2.18
C SER A 82 -1.75 -16.47 1.60
N TYR A 83 -2.54 -17.17 0.78
CA TYR A 83 -3.88 -16.72 0.44
C TYR A 83 -4.91 -17.85 0.54
N ASP A 84 -6.16 -17.42 0.81
CA ASP A 84 -7.35 -18.27 0.69
C ASP A 84 -8.31 -17.63 -0.32
N PHE A 85 -8.74 -18.39 -1.31
CA PHE A 85 -9.89 -18.05 -2.15
C PHE A 85 -11.08 -18.90 -1.76
N ILE A 86 -12.18 -18.26 -1.40
CA ILE A 86 -13.43 -18.88 -0.97
C ILE A 86 -14.47 -18.61 -2.05
N PRO A 87 -14.80 -19.62 -2.91
CA PRO A 87 -15.75 -19.46 -3.99
C PRO A 87 -17.15 -19.14 -3.46
N THR A 88 -17.92 -18.33 -4.23
CA THR A 88 -19.36 -18.10 -3.98
C THR A 88 -20.20 -19.28 -4.48
N THR A 89 -19.72 -20.01 -5.49
CA THR A 89 -20.42 -21.14 -6.08
C THR A 89 -20.57 -22.28 -5.09
N LYS A 90 -21.80 -22.70 -4.84
CA LYS A 90 -22.11 -23.81 -3.94
C LYS A 90 -21.49 -25.13 -4.43
N GLY A 91 -20.69 -25.75 -3.56
CA GLY A 91 -20.05 -27.04 -3.85
C GLY A 91 -18.60 -26.93 -4.39
N GLU A 92 -18.14 -25.75 -4.74
CA GLU A 92 -16.73 -25.53 -5.03
C GLU A 92 -15.91 -25.48 -3.74
N ALA A 93 -14.75 -26.16 -3.74
CA ALA A 93 -13.86 -26.20 -2.59
C ALA A 93 -13.02 -24.90 -2.52
N PRO A 94 -12.77 -24.38 -1.32
CA PRO A 94 -11.81 -23.28 -1.14
C PRO A 94 -10.42 -23.66 -1.61
N VAL A 95 -9.68 -22.68 -2.14
CA VAL A 95 -8.28 -22.83 -2.56
C VAL A 95 -7.39 -22.14 -1.56
N HIS A 96 -6.42 -22.87 -1.02
CA HIS A 96 -5.37 -22.33 -0.15
C HIS A 96 -4.00 -22.49 -0.80
N ARG A 97 -3.13 -21.48 -0.64
CA ARG A 97 -1.72 -21.56 -1.03
C ARG A 97 -0.86 -20.78 -0.03
N ASP A 98 0.21 -21.43 0.39
CA ASP A 98 1.28 -20.80 1.17
C ASP A 98 2.35 -20.21 0.26
N VAL A 99 3.16 -19.32 0.84
CA VAL A 99 4.38 -18.84 0.19
C VAL A 99 5.32 -20.02 -0.10
N VAL A 100 5.89 -20.02 -1.29
CA VAL A 100 6.86 -21.05 -1.69
C VAL A 100 8.27 -20.59 -1.31
N TYR A 101 8.92 -21.34 -0.42
CA TYR A 101 10.28 -21.11 -0.02
C TYR A 101 11.27 -21.71 -1.03
N GLU A 102 12.35 -21.02 -1.31
CA GLU A 102 13.41 -21.43 -2.24
C GLU A 102 14.60 -22.10 -1.51
N LEU A 103 14.34 -22.91 -0.47
CA LEU A 103 15.35 -23.41 0.47
C LEU A 103 16.36 -24.41 -0.12
N GLU A 104 16.07 -24.99 -1.29
CA GLU A 104 17.02 -25.83 -2.02
C GLU A 104 18.04 -24.98 -2.78
N GLN A 105 17.58 -23.87 -3.36
CA GLN A 105 18.42 -22.93 -4.10
C GLN A 105 19.20 -21.99 -3.18
N TYR A 106 18.59 -21.62 -2.03
CA TYR A 106 19.14 -20.70 -1.02
C TYR A 106 19.11 -21.35 0.36
N PRO A 107 19.97 -22.35 0.63
CA PRO A 107 19.97 -23.10 1.89
C PRO A 107 20.29 -22.20 3.10
N GLU A 108 21.02 -21.10 2.90
CA GLU A 108 21.31 -20.08 3.90
C GLU A 108 20.07 -19.43 4.50
N ASP A 109 18.94 -19.39 3.78
CA ASP A 109 17.67 -18.89 4.31
C ASP A 109 17.18 -19.65 5.55
N ARG A 110 17.72 -20.84 5.81
CA ARG A 110 17.37 -21.64 7.00
C ARG A 110 18.02 -21.10 8.27
N THR A 111 19.21 -20.53 8.12
CA THR A 111 20.11 -20.16 9.23
C THR A 111 20.37 -18.67 9.34
N GLU A 112 20.05 -17.89 8.29
CA GLU A 112 20.23 -16.44 8.30
C GLU A 112 19.44 -15.81 9.44
N LYS A 113 20.17 -15.12 10.32
CA LYS A 113 19.58 -14.46 11.48
C LYS A 113 18.76 -13.25 11.03
N ASP A 114 17.61 -13.09 11.62
CA ASP A 114 16.71 -11.96 11.39
C ASP A 114 16.14 -11.86 9.95
N LEU A 115 16.32 -12.90 9.12
CA LEU A 115 15.71 -12.97 7.79
C LEU A 115 14.20 -13.19 7.88
N GLU A 116 13.44 -12.31 7.25
CA GLU A 116 12.01 -12.53 7.01
C GLU A 116 11.82 -13.57 5.89
N LYS A 117 11.89 -14.86 6.23
CA LYS A 117 11.92 -15.99 5.29
C LYS A 117 10.77 -15.96 4.29
N HIS A 118 9.58 -15.52 4.70
CA HIS A 118 8.41 -15.41 3.85
C HIS A 118 8.49 -14.29 2.82
N CYS A 119 9.34 -13.28 3.04
CA CYS A 119 9.59 -12.19 2.10
C CYS A 119 10.78 -12.46 1.17
N ALA A 120 11.70 -13.33 1.55
CA ALA A 120 12.94 -13.57 0.83
C ALA A 120 12.73 -13.95 -0.66
N PRO A 121 11.83 -14.86 -1.04
CA PRO A 121 11.56 -15.18 -2.45
C PRO A 121 11.04 -13.97 -3.24
N ALA A 122 10.13 -13.18 -2.64
CA ALA A 122 9.57 -11.99 -3.28
C ALA A 122 10.64 -10.91 -3.48
N ILE A 123 11.50 -10.67 -2.48
CA ILE A 123 12.62 -9.73 -2.57
C ILE A 123 13.58 -10.14 -3.69
N ARG A 124 13.96 -11.43 -3.75
CA ARG A 124 14.83 -11.93 -4.82
C ARG A 124 14.18 -11.81 -6.19
N GLY A 125 12.89 -12.13 -6.31
CA GLY A 125 12.13 -11.96 -7.55
C GLY A 125 12.12 -10.50 -8.01
N GLN A 126 11.90 -9.56 -7.10
CA GLN A 126 11.92 -8.14 -7.38
C GLN A 126 13.30 -7.65 -7.84
N MET A 127 14.37 -8.07 -7.18
CA MET A 127 15.74 -7.72 -7.56
C MET A 127 16.12 -8.30 -8.93
N LYS A 128 15.77 -9.56 -9.21
CA LYS A 128 15.98 -10.18 -10.52
C LYS A 128 15.24 -9.43 -11.63
N ASN A 129 13.99 -9.03 -11.37
CA ASN A 129 13.20 -8.24 -12.33
C ASN A 129 13.84 -6.87 -12.59
N MET A 130 14.28 -6.16 -11.56
CA MET A 130 14.97 -4.88 -11.70
C MET A 130 16.25 -5.00 -12.53
N LEU A 131 17.09 -6.01 -12.26
CA LEU A 131 18.34 -6.24 -13.01
C LEU A 131 18.05 -6.59 -14.48
N ALA A 132 17.04 -7.41 -14.74
CA ALA A 132 16.62 -7.75 -16.09
C ALA A 132 16.09 -6.51 -16.85
N ALA A 133 15.32 -5.66 -16.18
CA ALA A 133 14.82 -4.42 -16.75
C ALA A 133 15.96 -3.45 -17.11
N ILE A 134 16.97 -3.32 -16.24
CA ILE A 134 18.17 -2.52 -16.53
C ILE A 134 18.91 -3.08 -17.76
N ALA A 135 19.13 -4.39 -17.82
CA ALA A 135 19.85 -5.02 -18.91
C ALA A 135 19.14 -4.90 -20.27
N SER A 136 17.81 -4.92 -20.27
CA SER A 136 17.00 -4.85 -21.51
C SER A 136 16.52 -3.44 -21.87
N GLY A 137 16.68 -2.45 -20.96
CA GLY A 137 16.11 -1.11 -21.14
C GLY A 137 14.58 -1.09 -21.01
N SER A 138 13.97 -2.12 -20.38
CA SER A 138 12.52 -2.18 -20.18
C SER A 138 12.10 -1.59 -18.83
N LYS A 139 10.78 -1.40 -18.64
CA LYS A 139 10.23 -1.02 -17.34
C LYS A 139 10.23 -2.23 -16.39
N PRO A 140 10.64 -2.09 -15.13
CA PRO A 140 10.43 -3.12 -14.10
C PRO A 140 8.95 -3.23 -13.74
N VAL A 141 8.55 -4.35 -13.13
CA VAL A 141 7.16 -4.58 -12.68
C VAL A 141 6.72 -3.51 -11.67
N ALA A 142 7.61 -3.14 -10.75
CA ALA A 142 7.38 -2.04 -9.82
C ALA A 142 8.15 -0.80 -10.29
N ASP A 143 7.65 -0.14 -11.32
CA ASP A 143 8.25 1.11 -11.80
C ASP A 143 7.96 2.28 -10.84
N ILE A 144 8.68 3.39 -11.06
CA ILE A 144 8.58 4.57 -10.19
C ILE A 144 7.18 5.19 -10.21
N GLU A 145 6.47 5.12 -11.33
CA GLU A 145 5.12 5.66 -11.46
C GLU A 145 4.13 4.90 -10.56
N GLN A 146 4.21 3.56 -10.57
CA GLN A 146 3.37 2.72 -9.69
C GLN A 146 3.68 2.98 -8.21
N GLY A 147 4.96 3.08 -7.86
CA GLY A 147 5.39 3.44 -6.50
C GLY A 147 4.92 4.84 -6.10
N TYR A 148 4.96 5.80 -7.02
CA TYR A 148 4.48 7.16 -6.80
C TYR A 148 2.96 7.18 -6.53
N ILE A 149 2.14 6.53 -7.36
CA ILE A 149 0.69 6.48 -7.18
C ILE A 149 0.34 5.87 -5.82
N SER A 150 0.95 4.76 -5.44
CA SER A 150 0.70 4.08 -4.16
C SER A 150 1.07 4.98 -2.97
N THR A 151 2.25 5.61 -3.03
CA THR A 151 2.76 6.47 -1.96
C THR A 151 1.95 7.74 -1.83
N ALA A 152 1.68 8.42 -2.94
CA ALA A 152 0.91 9.66 -2.96
C ALA A 152 -0.53 9.43 -2.47
N SER A 153 -1.16 8.31 -2.82
CA SER A 153 -2.49 7.95 -2.29
C SER A 153 -2.48 7.84 -0.76
N CYS A 154 -1.44 7.22 -0.17
CA CYS A 154 -1.29 7.17 1.29
C CYS A 154 -1.06 8.56 1.91
N ILE A 155 -0.28 9.42 1.24
CA ILE A 155 -0.04 10.80 1.70
C ILE A 155 -1.35 11.60 1.65
N LEU A 156 -2.14 11.47 0.58
CA LEU A 156 -3.45 12.12 0.46
C LEU A 156 -4.41 11.67 1.58
N ALA A 157 -4.38 10.40 1.98
CA ALA A 157 -5.14 9.94 3.14
C ALA A 157 -4.70 10.64 4.43
N ASN A 158 -3.39 10.86 4.63
CA ASN A 158 -2.89 11.61 5.78
C ASN A 158 -3.30 13.09 5.74
N VAL A 159 -3.29 13.69 4.55
CA VAL A 159 -3.77 15.09 4.35
C VAL A 159 -5.26 15.18 4.63
N SER A 160 -6.07 14.24 4.10
CA SER A 160 -7.52 14.16 4.37
C SER A 160 -7.80 14.06 5.87
N MET A 161 -7.10 13.18 6.57
CA MET A 161 -7.25 13.03 8.02
C MET A 161 -6.89 14.31 8.78
N LYS A 162 -5.79 14.98 8.40
CA LYS A 162 -5.36 16.23 9.03
C LYS A 162 -6.36 17.35 8.83
N LEU A 163 -6.99 17.41 7.67
CA LEU A 163 -7.98 18.46 7.32
C LEU A 163 -9.41 18.08 7.72
N GLY A 164 -9.66 16.82 8.08
CA GLY A 164 -10.98 16.33 8.48
C GLY A 164 -12.02 16.33 7.34
N ARG A 165 -11.59 16.22 6.09
CA ARG A 165 -12.48 16.22 4.92
C ARG A 165 -12.00 15.33 3.79
N THR A 166 -12.94 14.92 2.93
CA THR A 166 -12.65 14.16 1.71
C THR A 166 -11.92 15.04 0.71
N LEU A 167 -10.91 14.46 0.06
CA LEU A 167 -10.15 15.09 -1.01
C LEU A 167 -10.58 14.49 -2.36
N THR A 168 -10.71 15.34 -3.37
CA THR A 168 -10.90 14.93 -4.77
C THR A 168 -9.60 15.18 -5.52
N TRP A 169 -9.01 14.09 -6.04
CA TRP A 169 -7.72 14.14 -6.71
C TRP A 169 -7.86 14.26 -8.23
N ASP A 170 -7.07 15.14 -8.82
CA ASP A 170 -6.89 15.25 -10.26
C ASP A 170 -5.49 14.74 -10.64
N PRO A 171 -5.38 13.56 -11.27
CA PRO A 171 -4.08 13.01 -11.67
C PRO A 171 -3.41 13.74 -12.83
N GLN A 172 -4.14 14.54 -13.59
CA GLN A 172 -3.60 15.30 -14.73
C GLN A 172 -2.82 16.53 -14.26
N THR A 173 -3.36 17.22 -13.28
CA THR A 173 -2.73 18.42 -12.71
C THR A 173 -1.95 18.13 -11.43
N GLU A 174 -2.03 16.88 -10.92
CA GLU A 174 -1.44 16.45 -9.64
C GLU A 174 -1.84 17.38 -8.48
N LYS A 175 -3.14 17.69 -8.40
CA LYS A 175 -3.73 18.57 -7.40
C LYS A 175 -5.00 18.03 -6.79
N VAL A 176 -5.28 18.49 -5.58
CA VAL A 176 -6.60 18.34 -4.97
C VAL A 176 -7.51 19.41 -5.55
N ILE A 177 -8.64 19.00 -6.16
CA ILE A 177 -9.57 19.89 -6.83
C ILE A 177 -10.25 20.81 -5.81
N GLY A 178 -10.17 22.12 -6.04
CA GLY A 178 -10.88 23.13 -5.25
C GLY A 178 -10.43 23.26 -3.80
N ASP A 179 -9.22 22.81 -3.47
CA ASP A 179 -8.70 22.79 -2.09
C ASP A 179 -7.25 23.29 -2.01
N ASP A 180 -7.08 24.61 -1.92
CA ASP A 180 -5.74 25.23 -1.84
C ASP A 180 -5.00 24.87 -0.56
N GLU A 181 -5.71 24.68 0.56
CA GLU A 181 -5.10 24.26 1.83
C GLU A 181 -4.51 22.87 1.73
N ALA A 182 -5.24 21.91 1.13
CA ALA A 182 -4.74 20.59 0.86
C ALA A 182 -3.51 20.64 -0.08
N ASN A 183 -3.58 21.44 -1.14
CA ASN A 183 -2.48 21.60 -2.11
C ASN A 183 -1.21 22.17 -1.48
N GLN A 184 -1.32 23.07 -0.49
CA GLN A 184 -0.17 23.56 0.27
C GLN A 184 0.51 22.46 1.10
N LEU A 185 -0.23 21.44 1.54
CA LEU A 185 0.31 20.31 2.31
C LEU A 185 1.00 19.25 1.46
N LEU A 186 0.87 19.28 0.13
CA LEU A 186 1.55 18.36 -0.77
C LEU A 186 3.06 18.64 -0.87
N ARG A 187 3.51 19.81 -0.43
CA ARG A 187 4.92 20.19 -0.44
C ARG A 187 5.42 20.50 0.96
N ARG A 188 6.52 19.88 1.36
CA ARG A 188 7.23 20.18 2.60
C ARG A 188 8.06 21.44 2.43
N LYS A 189 8.02 22.36 3.41
CA LYS A 189 9.02 23.43 3.48
C LYS A 189 10.40 22.81 3.68
N TYR A 190 11.35 23.19 2.82
CA TYR A 190 12.73 22.79 3.00
C TYR A 190 13.39 23.68 4.04
N ARG A 191 14.33 23.09 4.77
CA ARG A 191 15.17 23.83 5.71
C ARG A 191 16.18 24.69 4.92
N SER A 192 16.30 25.97 5.27
CA SER A 192 17.32 26.85 4.69
C SER A 192 18.73 26.20 4.81
N PRO A 193 19.60 26.31 3.79
CA PRO A 193 19.44 27.08 2.54
C PRO A 193 18.78 26.29 1.39
N TRP A 194 18.28 25.07 1.63
CA TRP A 194 17.77 24.19 0.61
C TRP A 194 16.42 24.67 0.08
N VAL A 195 16.23 24.56 -1.24
CA VAL A 195 14.95 24.83 -1.92
C VAL A 195 14.38 23.54 -2.48
N HIS A 196 13.03 23.49 -2.57
CA HIS A 196 12.37 22.33 -3.18
C HIS A 196 12.73 22.29 -4.68
N PRO A 197 13.22 21.16 -5.21
CA PRO A 197 13.47 21.03 -6.64
C PRO A 197 12.15 21.19 -7.42
N VAL A 198 12.22 21.86 -8.55
CA VAL A 198 11.12 21.98 -9.51
C VAL A 198 11.55 21.35 -10.82
N PRO A 199 10.63 20.69 -11.57
CA PRO A 199 10.99 19.92 -12.77
C PRO A 199 11.78 20.73 -13.80
N GLU A 200 11.50 22.03 -13.92
CA GLU A 200 12.14 22.93 -14.89
C GLU A 200 13.61 23.26 -14.53
N THR A 201 14.06 22.84 -13.34
CA THR A 201 15.44 23.12 -12.84
C THR A 201 16.31 21.86 -12.69
N ILE A 202 15.83 20.70 -13.16
CA ILE A 202 16.54 19.41 -13.11
C ILE A 202 17.02 19.03 -14.55
#